data_2d81c0c83f4f318504a46b0156e21fca
#
_entry.id   2d81c0c83f4f318504a46b0156e21fca
#
_cell.length_a   1.000
_cell.length_b   1.000
_cell.length_c   1.000
_cell.angle_alpha   90.00
_cell.angle_beta   90.00
_cell.angle_gamma   90.00
#
_symmetry.space_group_name_H-M   'P 1'
#
loop_
_entity.id
_entity.type
_entity.pdbx_description
1 polymer ?
#
loop_
_entity_poly.entity_id
_entity_poly.type
_entity_poly.pdbx_seq_one_letter_code
_entity_poly.pdbx_strand_id
1 'polypeptide(L)'
;MKDLERNDIMFGAAYYPEYMPYERLQEDIAMMQEAGMNTVRIAESTWSTLEPVEGKFDFSYIDKVLAAVEKAGMYAVIGTPTYAIPSWLEKKCPEVMVFDGYTRAKYGRRQIMDIVHPVFRQCAENVIYKLLEHTAKNPCVIGFQIDNETKHTALLLLRYRQCSWSILKSSFIRQSG
;
A
#
# COMPACT_ATOMS: atom_id res chain seq x y z
N MET A 1 -3.44 13.92 -10.45
CA MET A 1 -4.66 13.41 -9.80
C MET A 1 -5.84 14.06 -10.48
N LYS A 2 -6.79 13.28 -10.98
CA LYS A 2 -7.96 13.81 -11.69
C LYS A 2 -8.87 14.47 -10.66
N ASP A 3 -9.32 15.70 -10.92
CA ASP A 3 -10.40 16.30 -10.12
C ASP A 3 -11.66 15.47 -10.35
N LEU A 4 -12.09 14.76 -9.32
CA LEU A 4 -13.35 14.04 -9.34
C LEU A 4 -14.46 15.08 -9.37
N GLU A 5 -15.24 15.11 -10.45
CA GLU A 5 -16.50 15.78 -10.41
C GLU A 5 -17.35 15.11 -9.31
N ARG A 6 -17.85 15.90 -8.36
CA ARG A 6 -18.49 15.42 -7.11
C ARG A 6 -19.77 14.59 -7.30
N ASN A 7 -20.13 14.24 -8.52
CA ASN A 7 -21.39 13.59 -8.86
C ASN A 7 -21.25 12.06 -9.05
N ASP A 8 -20.02 11.51 -9.06
CA ASP A 8 -19.83 10.09 -9.28
C ASP A 8 -19.83 9.32 -7.96
N ILE A 9 -20.69 8.34 -7.83
CA ILE A 9 -20.64 7.37 -6.74
C ILE A 9 -19.50 6.40 -7.03
N MET A 10 -18.48 6.36 -6.15
CA MET A 10 -17.41 5.38 -6.21
C MET A 10 -17.91 4.04 -5.69
N PHE A 11 -18.04 3.07 -6.59
CA PHE A 11 -18.44 1.71 -6.27
C PHE A 11 -17.35 0.74 -6.71
N GLY A 12 -16.82 -0.05 -5.79
CA GLY A 12 -15.71 -0.94 -6.10
C GLY A 12 -15.27 -1.82 -4.95
N ALA A 13 -14.13 -2.46 -5.12
CA ALA A 13 -13.58 -3.41 -4.15
C ALA A 13 -12.06 -3.29 -4.01
N ALA A 14 -11.53 -3.88 -2.93
CA ALA A 14 -10.12 -4.21 -2.84
C ALA A 14 -9.82 -5.33 -3.85
N TYR A 15 -8.81 -5.13 -4.67
CA TYR A 15 -8.39 -6.06 -5.69
C TYR A 15 -6.93 -6.45 -5.48
N TYR A 16 -6.68 -7.74 -5.45
CA TYR A 16 -5.37 -8.34 -5.15
C TYR A 16 -4.91 -9.23 -6.31
N PRO A 17 -4.59 -8.65 -7.48
CA PRO A 17 -4.16 -9.44 -8.64
C PRO A 17 -2.86 -10.19 -8.39
N GLU A 18 -2.06 -9.78 -7.39
CA GLU A 18 -0.83 -10.49 -6.98
C GLU A 18 -1.08 -11.90 -6.43
N TYR A 19 -2.31 -12.22 -6.05
CA TYR A 19 -2.71 -13.56 -5.59
C TYR A 19 -3.37 -14.40 -6.69
N MET A 20 -3.55 -13.83 -7.88
CA MET A 20 -4.19 -14.47 -9.01
C MET A 20 -3.20 -14.62 -10.18
N PRO A 21 -3.41 -15.58 -11.10
CA PRO A 21 -2.68 -15.59 -12.36
C PRO A 21 -2.88 -14.27 -13.12
N TYR A 22 -1.80 -13.69 -13.63
CA TYR A 22 -1.85 -12.39 -14.34
C TYR A 22 -2.72 -12.43 -15.60
N GLU A 23 -2.90 -13.60 -16.20
CA GLU A 23 -3.77 -13.82 -17.35
C GLU A 23 -5.23 -13.47 -17.07
N ARG A 24 -5.64 -13.52 -15.81
CA ARG A 24 -7.00 -13.18 -15.38
C ARG A 24 -7.28 -11.68 -15.29
N LEU A 25 -6.26 -10.83 -15.30
CA LEU A 25 -6.43 -9.40 -15.05
C LEU A 25 -7.51 -8.76 -15.95
N GLN A 26 -7.52 -9.10 -17.24
CA GLN A 26 -8.51 -8.53 -18.16
C GLN A 26 -9.92 -9.09 -17.92
N GLU A 27 -10.03 -10.36 -17.57
CA GLU A 27 -11.28 -11.01 -17.23
C GLU A 27 -11.86 -10.41 -15.94
N ASP A 28 -11.03 -10.29 -14.89
CA ASP A 28 -11.44 -9.72 -13.61
C ASP A 28 -11.93 -8.28 -13.76
N ILE A 29 -11.23 -7.44 -14.54
CA ILE A 29 -11.65 -6.06 -14.82
C ILE A 29 -12.98 -6.03 -15.58
N ALA A 30 -13.17 -6.92 -16.58
CA ALA A 30 -14.43 -7.00 -17.31
C ALA A 30 -15.61 -7.41 -16.40
N MET A 31 -15.39 -8.39 -15.52
CA MET A 31 -16.40 -8.80 -14.53
C MET A 31 -16.76 -7.67 -13.56
N MET A 32 -15.78 -6.89 -13.12
CA MET A 32 -16.02 -5.72 -12.27
C MET A 32 -16.86 -4.67 -12.98
N GLN A 33 -16.56 -4.39 -14.26
CA GLN A 33 -17.37 -3.46 -15.08
C GLN A 33 -18.80 -3.97 -15.28
N GLU A 34 -18.98 -5.26 -15.55
CA GLU A 34 -20.31 -5.87 -15.68
C GLU A 34 -21.12 -5.75 -14.37
N ALA A 35 -20.45 -5.85 -13.22
CA ALA A 35 -21.05 -5.61 -11.90
C ALA A 35 -21.31 -4.12 -11.60
N GLY A 36 -20.97 -3.21 -12.51
CA GLY A 36 -21.13 -1.77 -12.33
C GLY A 36 -20.05 -1.11 -11.47
N MET A 37 -18.95 -1.79 -11.19
CA MET A 37 -17.82 -1.23 -10.44
C MET A 37 -17.05 -0.24 -11.32
N ASN A 38 -16.65 0.87 -10.71
CA ASN A 38 -15.85 1.91 -11.36
C ASN A 38 -14.53 2.22 -10.63
N THR A 39 -14.27 1.57 -9.49
CA THR A 39 -13.10 1.86 -8.65
C THR A 39 -12.52 0.58 -8.09
N VAL A 40 -11.19 0.49 -8.05
CA VAL A 40 -10.47 -0.59 -7.36
C VAL A 40 -9.44 -0.02 -6.39
N ARG A 41 -9.21 -0.71 -5.29
CA ARG A 41 -8.09 -0.43 -4.40
C ARG A 41 -7.04 -1.53 -4.53
N ILE A 42 -5.78 -1.16 -4.77
CA ILE A 42 -4.68 -2.08 -5.04
C ILE A 42 -3.45 -1.75 -4.19
N ALA A 43 -2.46 -2.61 -4.18
CA ALA A 43 -1.09 -2.43 -3.67
C ALA A 43 -0.88 -2.52 -2.15
N GLU A 44 -1.88 -2.62 -1.34
CA GLU A 44 -1.82 -2.52 0.13
C GLU A 44 -0.79 -3.43 0.84
N SER A 45 -0.51 -4.62 0.32
CA SER A 45 0.38 -5.61 0.96
C SER A 45 1.57 -6.00 0.07
N THR A 46 1.91 -5.20 -0.91
CA THR A 46 2.80 -5.56 -2.00
C THR A 46 4.25 -5.13 -1.81
N TRP A 47 4.67 -4.73 -0.61
CA TRP A 47 6.04 -4.23 -0.39
C TRP A 47 7.12 -5.18 -0.91
N SER A 48 6.99 -6.49 -0.63
CA SER A 48 7.94 -7.49 -1.15
C SER A 48 8.00 -7.57 -2.67
N THR A 49 6.91 -7.25 -3.35
CA THR A 49 6.83 -7.22 -4.82
C THR A 49 7.45 -5.93 -5.36
N LEU A 50 7.14 -4.80 -4.71
CA LEU A 50 7.60 -3.48 -5.14
C LEU A 50 9.08 -3.23 -4.82
N GLU A 51 9.61 -3.85 -3.77
CA GLU A 51 11.00 -3.75 -3.34
C GLU A 51 11.53 -5.15 -2.95
N PRO A 52 11.77 -6.03 -3.91
CA PRO A 52 12.21 -7.40 -3.66
C PRO A 52 13.59 -7.48 -3.00
N VAL A 53 14.41 -6.47 -3.20
CA VAL A 53 15.71 -6.27 -2.56
C VAL A 53 15.79 -4.81 -2.11
N GLU A 54 16.36 -4.55 -0.94
CA GLU A 54 16.51 -3.21 -0.41
C GLU A 54 17.05 -2.21 -1.44
N GLY A 55 16.30 -1.14 -1.65
CA GLY A 55 16.63 -0.06 -2.59
C GLY A 55 16.43 -0.39 -4.08
N LYS A 56 15.97 -1.61 -4.42
CA LYS A 56 15.67 -2.01 -5.79
C LYS A 56 14.16 -2.10 -5.97
N PHE A 57 13.60 -1.12 -6.68
CA PHE A 57 12.16 -1.01 -6.89
C PHE A 57 11.76 -1.60 -8.23
N ASP A 58 10.65 -2.35 -8.25
CA ASP A 58 9.99 -2.87 -9.45
C ASP A 58 8.49 -2.56 -9.38
N PHE A 59 8.06 -1.63 -10.22
CA PHE A 59 6.66 -1.23 -10.33
C PHE A 59 5.91 -1.89 -11.49
N SER A 60 6.53 -2.82 -12.19
CA SER A 60 5.94 -3.48 -13.37
C SER A 60 4.57 -4.12 -13.09
N TYR A 61 4.39 -4.64 -11.89
CA TYR A 61 3.11 -5.14 -11.41
C TYR A 61 2.05 -4.03 -11.36
N ILE A 62 2.36 -2.91 -10.71
CA ILE A 62 1.46 -1.75 -10.59
C ILE A 62 1.13 -1.19 -11.97
N ASP A 63 2.12 -1.05 -12.84
CA ASP A 63 1.94 -0.50 -14.18
C ASP A 63 0.96 -1.34 -15.02
N LYS A 64 1.07 -2.68 -14.95
CA LYS A 64 0.14 -3.58 -15.64
C LYS A 64 -1.30 -3.41 -15.17
N VAL A 65 -1.49 -3.33 -13.84
CA VAL A 65 -2.82 -3.17 -13.26
C VAL A 65 -3.40 -1.81 -13.59
N LEU A 66 -2.63 -0.73 -13.42
CA LEU A 66 -3.08 0.63 -13.72
C LEU A 66 -3.42 0.81 -15.20
N ALA A 67 -2.63 0.22 -16.11
CA ALA A 67 -2.94 0.25 -17.54
C ALA A 67 -4.28 -0.45 -17.87
N ALA A 68 -4.59 -1.57 -17.21
CA ALA A 68 -5.86 -2.27 -17.38
C ALA A 68 -7.04 -1.46 -16.83
N VAL A 69 -6.88 -0.89 -15.63
CA VAL A 69 -7.89 -0.03 -14.96
C VAL A 69 -8.17 1.22 -15.79
N GLU A 70 -7.12 1.90 -16.29
CA GLU A 70 -7.24 3.08 -17.13
C GLU A 70 -7.95 2.78 -18.44
N LYS A 71 -7.55 1.68 -19.13
CA LYS A 71 -8.20 1.23 -20.35
C LYS A 71 -9.68 0.93 -20.19
N ALA A 72 -10.06 0.44 -19.01
CA ALA A 72 -11.44 0.17 -18.64
C ALA A 72 -12.22 1.44 -18.24
N GLY A 73 -11.60 2.61 -18.21
CA GLY A 73 -12.23 3.85 -17.73
C GLY A 73 -12.54 3.86 -16.24
N MET A 74 -11.94 2.94 -15.47
CA MET A 74 -12.11 2.82 -14.03
C MET A 74 -11.08 3.67 -13.28
N TYR A 75 -11.26 3.79 -11.97
CA TYR A 75 -10.37 4.51 -11.07
C TYR A 75 -9.60 3.56 -10.15
N ALA A 76 -8.44 4.01 -9.68
CA ALA A 76 -7.62 3.29 -8.71
C ALA A 76 -7.36 4.12 -7.45
N VAL A 77 -7.48 3.48 -6.30
CA VAL A 77 -6.94 3.93 -5.02
C VAL A 77 -5.72 3.09 -4.72
N ILE A 78 -4.59 3.72 -4.46
CA ILE A 78 -3.33 3.03 -4.15
C ILE A 78 -3.20 2.89 -2.64
N GLY A 79 -3.15 1.66 -2.13
CA GLY A 79 -2.82 1.39 -0.74
C GLY A 79 -1.31 1.49 -0.50
N THR A 80 -0.90 2.09 0.63
CA THR A 80 0.52 2.01 1.02
C THR A 80 0.88 0.55 1.30
N PRO A 81 2.05 0.07 0.83
CA PRO A 81 2.34 -1.37 0.81
C PRO A 81 2.79 -1.93 2.17
N THR A 82 2.82 -1.09 3.19
CA THR A 82 3.46 -1.34 4.49
C THR A 82 2.69 -2.25 5.45
N TYR A 83 1.54 -2.77 5.03
CA TYR A 83 0.75 -3.72 5.80
C TYR A 83 1.44 -5.09 5.99
N ALA A 84 2.36 -5.44 5.09
CA ALA A 84 3.25 -6.58 5.19
C ALA A 84 4.68 -6.15 4.84
N ILE A 85 5.67 -6.56 5.62
CA ILE A 85 7.08 -6.22 5.38
C ILE A 85 7.77 -7.25 4.48
N PRO A 86 8.79 -6.86 3.71
CA PRO A 86 9.60 -7.79 2.94
C PRO A 86 10.57 -8.58 3.83
N SER A 87 10.93 -9.77 3.39
CA SER A 87 11.82 -10.66 4.15
C SER A 87 13.23 -10.10 4.36
N TRP A 88 13.69 -9.25 3.45
CA TRP A 88 15.00 -8.61 3.60
C TRP A 88 15.04 -7.64 4.80
N LEU A 89 13.91 -7.00 5.13
CA LEU A 89 13.84 -6.06 6.25
C LEU A 89 13.92 -6.81 7.59
N GLU A 90 13.22 -7.92 7.74
CA GLU A 90 13.34 -8.78 8.91
C GLU A 90 14.76 -9.34 9.07
N LYS A 91 15.37 -9.80 7.97
CA LYS A 91 16.76 -10.31 7.99
C LYS A 91 17.78 -9.21 8.33
N LYS A 92 17.56 -7.99 7.86
CA LYS A 92 18.42 -6.84 8.15
C LYS A 92 18.31 -6.39 9.60
N CYS A 93 17.12 -6.38 10.15
CA CYS A 93 16.82 -5.88 11.49
C CYS A 93 15.67 -6.69 12.11
N PRO A 94 15.94 -7.84 12.74
CA PRO A 94 14.90 -8.66 13.38
C PRO A 94 14.10 -7.90 14.46
N GLU A 95 14.67 -6.84 15.00
CA GLU A 95 14.05 -5.98 16.01
C GLU A 95 12.82 -5.23 15.51
N VAL A 96 12.64 -5.12 14.18
CA VAL A 96 11.40 -4.54 13.61
C VAL A 96 10.17 -5.40 13.85
N MET A 97 10.37 -6.68 14.21
CA MET A 97 9.25 -7.57 14.51
C MET A 97 8.69 -7.27 15.91
N VAL A 98 7.37 -7.26 16.03
CA VAL A 98 6.68 -7.03 17.30
C VAL A 98 7.18 -7.99 18.38
N PHE A 99 7.42 -7.45 19.57
CA PHE A 99 7.78 -8.21 20.77
C PHE A 99 6.65 -8.05 21.80
N ASP A 100 6.07 -9.17 22.24
CA ASP A 100 4.91 -9.18 23.15
C ASP A 100 5.30 -9.21 24.63
N GLY A 101 6.58 -9.10 24.93
CA GLY A 101 7.14 -9.21 26.29
C GLY A 101 7.78 -10.57 26.59
N TYR A 102 7.51 -11.59 25.79
CA TYR A 102 8.03 -12.96 25.94
C TYR A 102 8.72 -13.46 24.66
N THR A 103 8.06 -13.25 23.52
CA THR A 103 8.55 -13.72 22.24
C THR A 103 8.48 -12.62 21.19
N ARG A 104 9.35 -12.74 20.19
CA ARG A 104 9.29 -11.90 19.00
C ARG A 104 8.46 -12.60 17.93
N ALA A 105 7.58 -11.83 17.27
CA ALA A 105 6.75 -12.35 16.18
C ALA A 105 7.62 -12.93 15.07
N LYS A 106 7.19 -14.06 14.49
CA LYS A 106 7.89 -14.69 13.35
C LYS A 106 7.42 -14.06 12.06
N TYR A 107 8.35 -13.89 11.12
CA TYR A 107 8.06 -13.42 9.76
C TYR A 107 6.97 -14.28 9.07
N GLY A 108 6.18 -13.66 8.19
CA GLY A 108 5.20 -14.34 7.34
C GLY A 108 3.74 -13.95 7.57
N ARG A 109 3.46 -13.16 8.61
CA ARG A 109 2.12 -12.59 8.83
C ARG A 109 2.09 -11.12 8.45
N ARG A 110 0.89 -10.59 8.24
CA ARG A 110 0.64 -9.14 8.12
C ARG A 110 0.56 -8.51 9.51
N GLN A 111 0.87 -7.22 9.62
CA GLN A 111 0.79 -6.43 10.86
C GLN A 111 1.61 -7.01 12.05
N ILE A 112 2.81 -7.49 11.77
CA ILE A 112 3.71 -8.08 12.77
C ILE A 112 4.96 -7.23 13.02
N MET A 113 4.98 -6.02 12.49
CA MET A 113 6.09 -5.08 12.64
C MET A 113 5.80 -4.07 13.75
N ASP A 114 6.84 -3.64 14.44
CA ASP A 114 6.82 -2.46 15.31
C ASP A 114 6.90 -1.20 14.45
N ILE A 115 5.76 -0.58 14.19
CA ILE A 115 5.64 0.60 13.32
C ILE A 115 6.32 1.85 13.88
N VAL A 116 6.73 1.86 15.15
CA VAL A 116 7.50 2.96 15.75
C VAL A 116 9.00 2.70 15.67
N HIS A 117 9.42 1.51 15.26
CA HIS A 117 10.83 1.17 15.15
C HIS A 117 11.53 2.08 14.09
N PRO A 118 12.64 2.74 14.42
CA PRO A 118 13.26 3.72 13.51
C PRO A 118 13.62 3.15 12.14
N VAL A 119 14.14 1.91 12.08
CA VAL A 119 14.50 1.25 10.82
C VAL A 119 13.26 0.96 9.98
N PHE A 120 12.17 0.45 10.61
CA PHE A 120 10.91 0.26 9.90
C PHE A 120 10.42 1.57 9.30
N ARG A 121 10.38 2.65 10.10
CA ARG A 121 9.91 3.96 9.65
C ARG A 121 10.70 4.50 8.46
N GLN A 122 12.02 4.39 8.52
CA GLN A 122 12.88 4.85 7.43
C GLN A 122 12.64 4.05 6.13
N CYS A 123 12.52 2.73 6.22
CA CYS A 123 12.26 1.89 5.06
C CYS A 123 10.85 2.09 4.52
N ALA A 124 9.85 2.22 5.41
CA ALA A 124 8.47 2.49 5.05
C ALA A 124 8.32 3.85 4.34
N GLU A 125 8.95 4.91 4.86
CA GLU A 125 8.97 6.22 4.22
C GLU A 125 9.52 6.12 2.80
N ASN A 126 10.62 5.39 2.62
CA ASN A 126 11.26 5.26 1.31
C ASN A 126 10.37 4.54 0.29
N VAL A 127 9.79 3.38 0.63
CA VAL A 127 8.91 2.65 -0.30
C VAL A 127 7.63 3.42 -0.61
N ILE A 128 7.04 4.08 0.39
CA ILE A 128 5.85 4.92 0.20
C ILE A 128 6.19 6.08 -0.75
N TYR A 129 7.29 6.79 -0.50
CA TYR A 129 7.72 7.90 -1.36
C TYR A 129 7.89 7.44 -2.81
N LYS A 130 8.61 6.34 -3.03
CA LYS A 130 8.84 5.79 -4.37
C LYS A 130 7.54 5.36 -5.07
N LEU A 131 6.62 4.74 -4.34
CA LEU A 131 5.31 4.37 -4.87
C LEU A 131 4.48 5.60 -5.26
N LEU A 132 4.43 6.63 -4.41
CA LEU A 132 3.73 7.87 -4.71
C LEU A 132 4.36 8.61 -5.89
N GLU A 133 5.69 8.76 -5.91
CA GLU A 133 6.42 9.38 -7.02
C GLU A 133 6.07 8.73 -8.36
N HIS A 134 5.97 7.38 -8.37
CA HIS A 134 5.67 6.59 -9.56
C HIS A 134 4.20 6.71 -9.99
N THR A 135 3.26 6.70 -9.04
CA THR A 135 1.83 6.53 -9.36
C THR A 135 1.01 7.82 -9.35
N ALA A 136 1.46 8.89 -8.66
CA ALA A 136 0.65 10.09 -8.45
C ALA A 136 0.24 10.84 -9.73
N LYS A 137 0.97 10.66 -10.83
CA LYS A 137 0.68 11.31 -12.12
C LYS A 137 -0.21 10.45 -13.03
N ASN A 138 -0.48 9.20 -12.66
CA ASN A 138 -1.32 8.34 -13.47
C ASN A 138 -2.77 8.85 -13.46
N PRO A 139 -3.42 9.00 -14.62
CA PRO A 139 -4.72 9.65 -14.73
C PRO A 139 -5.86 8.86 -14.08
N CYS A 140 -5.73 7.53 -13.91
CA CYS A 140 -6.75 6.74 -13.23
C CYS A 140 -6.59 6.73 -11.70
N VAL A 141 -5.46 7.19 -11.15
CA VAL A 141 -5.24 7.24 -9.70
C VAL A 141 -5.95 8.45 -9.11
N ILE A 142 -6.92 8.19 -8.23
CA ILE A 142 -7.77 9.21 -7.60
C ILE A 142 -7.45 9.45 -6.13
N GLY A 143 -6.67 8.59 -5.51
CA GLY A 143 -6.30 8.73 -4.10
C GLY A 143 -5.37 7.65 -3.59
N PHE A 144 -4.97 7.84 -2.34
CA PHE A 144 -4.09 6.92 -1.63
C PHE A 144 -4.73 6.50 -0.31
N GLN A 145 -4.71 5.19 -0.02
CA GLN A 145 -5.04 4.68 1.30
C GLN A 145 -3.77 4.63 2.15
N ILE A 146 -3.81 5.27 3.28
CA ILE A 146 -2.63 5.53 4.10
C ILE A 146 -2.25 4.34 4.97
N ASP A 147 -3.23 3.59 5.46
CA ASP A 147 -3.06 2.43 6.33
C ASP A 147 -4.24 1.47 6.13
N ASN A 148 -4.06 0.21 6.51
CA ASN A 148 -5.08 -0.81 6.40
C ASN A 148 -5.36 -1.44 7.75
N GLU A 149 -6.66 -1.69 8.07
CA GLU A 149 -7.12 -2.41 9.26
C GLU A 149 -6.39 -1.99 10.55
N THR A 150 -6.26 -0.69 10.79
CA THR A 150 -5.64 -0.17 12.02
C THR A 150 -6.32 -0.75 13.25
N LYS A 151 -5.63 -1.67 13.94
CA LYS A 151 -6.19 -2.42 15.08
C LYS A 151 -5.92 -1.74 16.40
N HIS A 152 -6.91 -1.86 17.28
CA HIS A 152 -6.81 -1.47 18.67
C HIS A 152 -6.22 -2.62 19.49
N THR A 153 -4.90 -2.72 19.60
CA THR A 153 -4.24 -3.62 20.58
C THR A 153 -3.74 -2.81 21.76
N ALA A 154 -4.20 -3.18 22.95
CA ALA A 154 -4.10 -2.35 24.16
C ALA A 154 -2.68 -1.95 24.60
N LEU A 155 -1.65 -2.68 24.23
CA LEU A 155 -0.24 -2.40 24.60
C LEU A 155 0.53 -1.54 23.58
N LEU A 156 0.11 -1.52 22.31
CA LEU A 156 0.75 -0.74 21.24
C LEU A 156 0.15 0.65 21.10
N LEU A 157 -1.02 0.90 21.65
CA LEU A 157 -1.86 2.07 21.40
C LEU A 157 -1.29 3.40 21.84
N LEU A 158 -0.57 3.45 22.93
CA LEU A 158 0.02 4.71 23.41
C LEU A 158 1.13 5.22 22.49
N ARG A 159 1.82 4.31 21.78
CA ARG A 159 2.83 4.63 20.77
C ARG A 159 2.23 4.84 19.37
N TYR A 160 1.17 4.13 19.03
CA TYR A 160 0.54 4.13 17.69
C TYR A 160 -0.09 5.48 17.32
N ARG A 161 -0.80 6.13 18.25
CA ARG A 161 -1.49 7.41 17.99
C ARG A 161 -0.56 8.58 17.67
N GLN A 162 0.68 8.55 18.14
CA GLN A 162 1.63 9.65 17.92
C GLN A 162 2.39 9.53 16.59
N CYS A 163 2.48 8.34 15.99
CA CYS A 163 3.38 8.07 14.88
C CYS A 163 2.73 8.10 13.49
N SER A 164 1.51 7.59 13.32
CA SER A 164 0.85 7.56 12.01
C SER A 164 0.68 8.95 11.39
N TRP A 165 0.35 9.96 12.20
CA TRP A 165 0.21 11.35 11.76
C TRP A 165 1.52 12.06 11.40
N SER A 166 2.66 11.67 11.98
CA SER A 166 3.94 12.32 11.71
C SER A 166 4.57 11.88 10.39
N ILE A 167 4.42 10.61 10.01
CA ILE A 167 4.90 10.09 8.71
C ILE A 167 4.16 10.78 7.57
N LEU A 168 2.86 10.95 7.71
CA LEU A 168 2.00 11.59 6.71
C LEU A 168 2.27 13.07 6.55
N LYS A 169 2.44 13.81 7.64
CA LYS A 169 2.79 15.23 7.57
C LYS A 169 4.11 15.48 6.86
N SER A 170 5.13 14.66 7.11
CA SER A 170 6.45 14.87 6.50
C SER A 170 6.46 14.59 4.99
N SER A 171 5.65 13.64 4.52
CA SER A 171 5.58 13.29 3.09
C SER A 171 4.72 14.25 2.27
N PHE A 172 3.64 14.80 2.86
CA PHE A 172 2.75 15.74 2.18
C PHE A 172 3.28 17.19 2.14
N ILE A 173 4.00 17.64 3.18
CA ILE A 173 4.49 19.02 3.26
C ILE A 173 5.67 19.29 2.31
N ARG A 174 6.41 18.26 1.88
CA ARG A 174 7.52 18.42 0.91
C ARG A 174 7.09 18.62 -0.54
N GLN A 175 5.81 18.45 -0.87
CA GLN A 175 5.30 18.65 -2.24
C GLN A 175 4.66 20.05 -2.49
N SER A 176 4.56 20.88 -1.46
CA SER A 176 3.96 22.21 -1.53
C SER A 176 4.97 23.36 -1.30
N GLY A 177 6.25 23.10 -1.48
CA GLY A 177 7.31 24.10 -1.44
C GLY A 177 8.03 24.24 -2.78
#